data_58047c27f70c87cb5388a6ba4a35fa7f
#
_entry.id   58047c27f70c87cb5388a6ba4a35fa7f
#
_cell.length_a   1.000
_cell.length_b   1.000
_cell.length_c   1.000
_cell.angle_alpha   90.00
_cell.angle_beta   90.00
_cell.angle_gamma   90.00
#
_symmetry.space_group_name_H-M   'P 1'
#
loop_
_entity.id
_entity.type
_entity.pdbx_description
1 polymer ?
#
loop_
_entity_poly.entity_id
_entity_poly.type
_entity_poly.pdbx_seq_one_letter_code
_entity_poly.pdbx_strand_id
1 'polypeptide(L)'
;MKLCLFHFTQNLREKAGTVVNAIRRAVGKTSEKLQLAEKTKRRLMMLPLLPERLITPQVVGLILRMWVDGCPEHRDAFHSVVATILRTYVGVPQDDPETPTTPRFPPELWSVSGMTIRTNNSAESLHSEINQKVSRKMSLLRFLSIIEECMQTARERIASGCQTENQVFNAEKNRLFAIELDVLLNGGQGVIAFLDNCSSISLAEMMREE
;
A
#
# COMPACT_ATOMS: atom_id res chain seq x y z
N MET A 1 -5.48 -9.97 13.36
CA MET A 1 -4.42 -10.09 12.34
C MET A 1 -4.67 -8.98 11.31
N LYS A 2 -3.73 -8.05 11.11
CA LYS A 2 -3.90 -6.99 10.10
C LYS A 2 -3.49 -7.49 8.72
N LEU A 3 -4.23 -7.08 7.69
CA LEU A 3 -3.86 -7.38 6.31
C LEU A 3 -2.56 -6.65 5.96
N CYS A 4 -1.73 -7.31 5.15
CA CYS A 4 -0.46 -6.74 4.72
C CYS A 4 -0.68 -5.56 3.78
N LEU A 5 0.00 -4.43 4.05
CA LEU A 5 0.04 -3.27 3.15
C LEU A 5 0.41 -3.68 1.72
N PHE A 6 1.33 -4.62 1.57
CA PHE A 6 1.78 -5.13 0.27
C PHE A 6 0.62 -5.69 -0.56
N HIS A 7 -0.23 -6.55 0.01
CA HIS A 7 -1.36 -7.14 -0.72
C HIS A 7 -2.41 -6.09 -1.12
N PHE A 8 -2.69 -5.11 -0.25
CA PHE A 8 -3.57 -4.00 -0.60
C PHE A 8 -3.00 -3.20 -1.79
N THR A 9 -1.74 -2.79 -1.69
CA THR A 9 -1.10 -1.98 -2.73
C THR A 9 -0.90 -2.77 -4.03
N GLN A 10 -0.62 -4.07 -3.98
CA GLN A 10 -0.51 -4.93 -5.15
C GLN A 10 -1.83 -5.04 -5.91
N ASN A 11 -2.94 -5.31 -5.22
CA ASN A 11 -4.27 -5.38 -5.83
C ASN A 11 -4.65 -4.05 -6.51
N LEU A 12 -4.34 -2.92 -5.86
CA LEU A 12 -4.60 -1.61 -6.45
C LEU A 12 -3.63 -1.29 -7.59
N ARG A 13 -2.36 -1.69 -7.49
CA ARG A 13 -1.35 -1.47 -8.54
C ARG A 13 -1.79 -2.11 -9.86
N GLU A 14 -2.30 -3.33 -9.81
CA GLU A 14 -2.79 -4.04 -11.00
C GLU A 14 -3.99 -3.32 -11.61
N LYS A 15 -5.04 -3.06 -10.83
CA LYS A 15 -6.27 -2.43 -11.32
C LYS A 15 -6.06 -0.99 -11.77
N ALA A 16 -5.48 -0.15 -10.92
CA ALA A 16 -5.21 1.24 -11.25
C ALA A 16 -4.10 1.38 -12.30
N GLY A 17 -3.15 0.44 -12.34
CA GLY A 17 -2.12 0.37 -13.37
C GLY A 17 -2.70 0.16 -14.77
N THR A 18 -3.71 -0.70 -14.90
CA THR A 18 -4.44 -0.91 -16.16
C THR A 18 -5.07 0.39 -16.64
N VAL A 19 -5.72 1.15 -15.74
CA VAL A 19 -6.32 2.46 -16.04
C VAL A 19 -5.24 3.46 -16.50
N VAL A 20 -4.17 3.61 -15.74
CA VAL A 20 -3.06 4.51 -16.07
C VAL A 20 -2.43 4.16 -17.42
N ASN A 21 -2.23 2.88 -17.71
CA ASN A 21 -1.68 2.43 -18.99
C ASN A 21 -2.64 2.71 -20.16
N ALA A 22 -3.94 2.60 -19.97
CA ALA A 22 -4.93 2.98 -20.97
C ALA A 22 -4.87 4.49 -21.28
N ILE A 23 -4.81 5.33 -20.24
CA ILE A 23 -4.65 6.79 -20.38
C ILE A 23 -3.32 7.12 -21.05
N ARG A 24 -2.21 6.47 -20.68
CA ARG A 24 -0.89 6.68 -21.30
C ARG A 24 -0.90 6.41 -22.79
N ARG A 25 -1.63 5.38 -23.25
CA ARG A 25 -1.79 5.08 -24.68
C ARG A 25 -2.62 6.13 -25.41
N ALA A 26 -3.62 6.70 -24.74
CA ALA A 26 -4.53 7.69 -25.33
C ALA A 26 -3.91 9.09 -25.42
N VAL A 27 -3.14 9.53 -24.40
CA VAL A 27 -2.68 10.92 -24.30
C VAL A 27 -1.16 11.11 -24.41
N GLY A 28 -0.39 10.02 -24.48
CA GLY A 28 1.07 10.05 -24.57
C GLY A 28 1.78 10.17 -23.20
N LYS A 29 3.12 10.05 -23.22
CA LYS A 29 3.94 9.90 -22.02
C LYS A 29 4.14 11.18 -21.19
N THR A 30 4.06 12.36 -21.83
CA THR A 30 4.36 13.65 -21.18
C THR A 30 3.12 14.49 -20.84
N SER A 31 1.94 13.92 -21.03
CA SER A 31 0.67 14.63 -20.78
C SER A 31 0.42 14.89 -19.30
N GLU A 32 -0.05 16.09 -18.96
CA GLU A 32 -0.52 16.44 -17.61
C GLU A 32 -1.62 15.51 -17.12
N LYS A 33 -2.46 15.00 -18.04
CA LYS A 33 -3.50 14.01 -17.72
C LYS A 33 -2.92 12.70 -17.24
N LEU A 34 -1.80 12.25 -17.83
CA LEU A 34 -1.09 11.07 -17.35
C LEU A 34 -0.48 11.31 -15.96
N GLN A 35 0.11 12.49 -15.74
CA GLN A 35 0.63 12.85 -14.42
C GLN A 35 -0.48 12.85 -13.36
N LEU A 36 -1.65 13.37 -13.67
CA LEU A 36 -2.81 13.35 -12.81
C LEU A 36 -3.30 11.91 -12.54
N ALA A 37 -3.32 11.05 -13.56
CA ALA A 37 -3.68 9.64 -13.42
C ALA A 37 -2.71 8.89 -12.49
N GLU A 38 -1.41 9.09 -12.66
CA GLU A 38 -0.39 8.53 -11.79
C GLU A 38 -0.52 9.07 -10.35
N LYS A 39 -0.80 10.35 -10.19
CA LYS A 39 -1.03 10.97 -8.88
C LYS A 39 -2.28 10.39 -8.19
N THR A 40 -3.37 10.23 -8.94
CA THR A 40 -4.61 9.61 -8.43
C THR A 40 -4.36 8.17 -7.97
N LYS A 41 -3.70 7.36 -8.79
CA LYS A 41 -3.28 6.01 -8.43
C LYS A 41 -2.47 5.99 -7.13
N ARG A 42 -1.46 6.85 -7.01
CA ARG A 42 -0.61 6.92 -5.81
C ARG A 42 -1.39 7.30 -4.56
N ARG A 43 -2.27 8.29 -4.63
CA ARG A 43 -3.15 8.67 -3.51
C ARG A 43 -3.97 7.48 -3.01
N LEU A 44 -4.57 6.72 -3.92
CA LEU A 44 -5.32 5.52 -3.56
C LEU A 44 -4.44 4.44 -2.92
N MET A 45 -3.20 4.28 -3.37
CA MET A 45 -2.25 3.33 -2.79
C MET A 45 -1.74 3.75 -1.40
N MET A 46 -1.77 5.05 -1.07
CA MET A 46 -1.34 5.57 0.23
C MET A 46 -2.45 5.57 1.29
N LEU A 47 -3.69 5.22 0.95
CA LEU A 47 -4.81 5.15 1.91
C LEU A 47 -4.49 4.35 3.19
N PRO A 48 -3.75 3.21 3.15
CA PRO A 48 -3.43 2.46 4.36
C PRO A 48 -2.57 3.21 5.38
N LEU A 49 -1.91 4.29 4.99
CA LEU A 49 -1.11 5.13 5.89
C LEU A 49 -1.98 6.07 6.74
N LEU A 50 -3.23 6.31 6.32
CA LEU A 50 -4.18 7.10 7.10
C LEU A 50 -4.64 6.33 8.35
N PRO A 51 -4.87 7.05 9.47
CA PRO A 51 -5.63 6.50 10.59
C PRO A 51 -6.97 5.92 10.12
N GLU A 52 -7.36 4.78 10.67
CA GLU A 52 -8.59 4.06 10.26
C GLU A 52 -9.84 4.96 10.24
N ARG A 53 -9.98 5.87 11.22
CA ARG A 53 -11.08 6.83 11.31
C ARG A 53 -11.13 7.85 10.15
N LEU A 54 -10.03 8.05 9.45
CA LEU A 54 -9.94 8.96 8.31
C LEU A 54 -10.09 8.23 6.97
N ILE A 55 -10.11 6.91 6.96
CA ILE A 55 -10.35 6.11 5.77
C ILE A 55 -11.85 5.98 5.56
N THR A 56 -12.44 6.94 4.88
CA THR A 56 -13.89 7.04 4.71
C THR A 56 -14.27 7.09 3.22
N PRO A 57 -15.53 6.74 2.87
CA PRO A 57 -16.03 6.91 1.50
C PRO A 57 -15.86 8.33 0.97
N GLN A 58 -15.98 9.35 1.84
CA GLN A 58 -15.80 10.75 1.49
C GLN A 58 -14.37 11.06 1.02
N VAL A 59 -13.36 10.50 1.69
CA VAL A 59 -11.94 10.67 1.30
C VAL A 59 -11.68 10.02 -0.05
N VAL A 60 -12.18 8.80 -0.27
CA VAL A 60 -12.07 8.11 -1.56
C VAL A 60 -12.80 8.89 -2.66
N GLY A 61 -14.00 9.38 -2.36
CA GLY A 61 -14.79 10.23 -3.25
C GLY A 61 -14.10 11.56 -3.59
N LEU A 62 -13.39 12.17 -2.63
CA LEU A 62 -12.60 13.38 -2.87
C LEU A 62 -11.46 13.13 -3.85
N ILE A 63 -10.73 12.02 -3.70
CA ILE A 63 -9.66 11.64 -4.65
C ILE A 63 -10.23 11.47 -6.05
N LEU A 64 -11.38 10.79 -6.19
CA LEU A 64 -12.05 10.60 -7.46
C LEU A 64 -12.52 11.93 -8.07
N ARG A 65 -13.09 12.82 -7.25
CA ARG A 65 -13.53 14.16 -7.71
C ARG A 65 -12.38 14.95 -8.30
N MET A 66 -11.23 14.97 -7.62
CA MET A 66 -10.04 15.66 -8.16
C MET A 66 -9.58 15.09 -9.50
N TRP A 67 -9.76 13.78 -9.72
CA TRP A 67 -9.53 13.18 -11.04
C TRP A 67 -10.54 13.66 -12.07
N VAL A 68 -11.83 13.63 -11.75
CA VAL A 68 -12.92 14.03 -12.65
C VAL A 68 -12.80 15.50 -13.05
N ASP A 69 -12.48 16.38 -12.08
CA ASP A 69 -12.32 17.82 -12.32
C ASP A 69 -11.12 18.11 -13.23
N GLY A 70 -10.02 17.35 -13.08
CA GLY A 70 -8.81 17.55 -13.89
C GLY A 70 -8.81 16.80 -15.22
N CYS A 71 -9.70 15.82 -15.42
CA CYS A 71 -9.74 15.00 -16.63
C CYS A 71 -11.17 14.54 -16.96
N PRO A 72 -12.09 15.47 -17.26
CA PRO A 72 -13.53 15.18 -17.43
C PRO A 72 -13.84 14.22 -18.58
N GLU A 73 -13.04 14.22 -19.65
CA GLU A 73 -13.18 13.30 -20.78
C GLU A 73 -12.85 11.84 -20.45
N HIS A 74 -12.12 11.59 -19.37
CA HIS A 74 -11.79 10.26 -18.87
C HIS A 74 -12.36 10.01 -17.45
N ARG A 75 -13.43 10.73 -17.09
CA ARG A 75 -14.01 10.73 -15.75
C ARG A 75 -14.28 9.32 -15.20
N ASP A 76 -14.73 8.42 -16.06
CA ASP A 76 -15.13 7.06 -15.67
C ASP A 76 -13.95 6.08 -15.51
N ALA A 77 -12.73 6.53 -15.90
CA ALA A 77 -11.56 5.65 -15.93
C ALA A 77 -11.26 4.97 -14.58
N PHE A 78 -11.42 5.69 -13.47
CA PHE A 78 -11.17 5.16 -12.13
C PHE A 78 -12.41 4.63 -11.40
N HIS A 79 -13.61 4.70 -11.99
CA HIS A 79 -14.85 4.29 -11.32
C HIS A 79 -14.80 2.84 -10.85
N SER A 80 -14.32 1.91 -11.67
CA SER A 80 -14.24 0.49 -11.30
C SER A 80 -13.22 0.24 -10.17
N VAL A 81 -12.12 1.01 -10.14
CA VAL A 81 -11.10 0.94 -9.09
C VAL A 81 -11.70 1.43 -7.78
N VAL A 82 -12.33 2.61 -7.79
CA VAL A 82 -12.97 3.21 -6.62
C VAL A 82 -14.12 2.35 -6.12
N ALA A 83 -14.98 1.84 -7.00
CA ALA A 83 -16.05 0.91 -6.61
C ALA A 83 -15.49 -0.35 -5.92
N THR A 84 -14.36 -0.88 -6.41
CA THR A 84 -13.70 -2.00 -5.73
C THR A 84 -13.18 -1.60 -4.35
N ILE A 85 -12.57 -0.41 -4.21
CA ILE A 85 -12.06 0.08 -2.92
C ILE A 85 -13.21 0.24 -1.93
N LEU A 86 -14.29 0.91 -2.34
CA LEU A 86 -15.45 1.13 -1.49
C LEU A 86 -16.08 -0.19 -1.06
N ARG A 87 -16.40 -1.08 -2.01
CA ARG A 87 -17.04 -2.36 -1.70
C ARG A 87 -16.19 -3.29 -0.85
N THR A 88 -14.89 -3.31 -1.10
CA THR A 88 -14.00 -4.32 -0.50
C THR A 88 -13.36 -3.84 0.78
N TYR A 89 -13.01 -2.55 0.89
CA TYR A 89 -12.08 -2.06 1.89
C TYR A 89 -12.61 -0.92 2.77
N VAL A 90 -13.54 -0.09 2.28
CA VAL A 90 -13.93 1.14 3.00
C VAL A 90 -15.38 1.11 3.44
N GLY A 91 -16.25 0.47 2.66
CA GLY A 91 -17.70 0.54 2.79
C GLY A 91 -18.31 1.56 1.81
N VAL A 92 -19.61 1.46 1.62
CA VAL A 92 -20.39 2.38 0.80
C VAL A 92 -21.30 3.23 1.70
N PRO A 93 -21.64 4.47 1.30
CA PRO A 93 -22.63 5.26 2.03
C PRO A 93 -23.96 4.52 2.19
N GLN A 94 -24.65 4.75 3.31
CA GLN A 94 -25.89 4.05 3.68
C GLN A 94 -27.11 4.28 2.74
N ASP A 95 -26.98 5.18 1.78
CA ASP A 95 -28.07 5.60 0.90
C ASP A 95 -28.34 4.61 -0.26
N ASP A 96 -27.54 3.54 -0.37
CA ASP A 96 -27.74 2.49 -1.38
C ASP A 96 -28.15 1.16 -0.72
N PRO A 97 -29.43 0.81 -0.74
CA PRO A 97 -29.95 -0.39 -0.08
C PRO A 97 -29.50 -1.71 -0.73
N GLU A 98 -29.00 -1.69 -1.98
CA GLU A 98 -28.58 -2.89 -2.69
C GLU A 98 -27.10 -3.24 -2.43
N THR A 99 -26.34 -2.34 -1.83
CA THR A 99 -24.90 -2.54 -1.61
C THR A 99 -24.62 -2.82 -0.13
N PRO A 100 -23.80 -3.84 0.21
CA PRO A 100 -23.45 -4.10 1.61
C PRO A 100 -22.76 -2.88 2.22
N THR A 101 -23.32 -2.38 3.33
CA THR A 101 -22.79 -1.24 4.09
C THR A 101 -21.45 -1.57 4.77
N THR A 102 -21.22 -2.86 5.04
CA THR A 102 -20.00 -3.34 5.68
C THR A 102 -19.03 -3.85 4.63
N PRO A 103 -17.80 -3.29 4.54
CA PRO A 103 -16.80 -3.75 3.61
C PRO A 103 -16.30 -5.15 4.02
N ARG A 104 -15.87 -5.95 3.03
CA ARG A 104 -15.30 -7.28 3.28
C ARG A 104 -14.08 -7.23 4.20
N PHE A 105 -13.29 -6.19 4.06
CA PHE A 105 -12.10 -5.93 4.87
C PHE A 105 -12.15 -4.48 5.37
N PRO A 106 -12.69 -4.22 6.55
CA PRO A 106 -12.82 -2.86 7.07
C PRO A 106 -11.46 -2.22 7.40
N PRO A 107 -11.37 -0.87 7.44
CA PRO A 107 -10.11 -0.14 7.62
C PRO A 107 -9.26 -0.58 8.81
N GLU A 108 -9.89 -1.03 9.89
CA GLU A 108 -9.22 -1.53 11.10
C GLU A 108 -8.32 -2.75 10.82
N LEU A 109 -8.62 -3.51 9.77
CA LEU A 109 -7.85 -4.69 9.40
C LEU A 109 -6.63 -4.38 8.53
N TRP A 110 -6.61 -3.25 7.82
CA TRP A 110 -5.56 -2.97 6.83
C TRP A 110 -4.89 -1.59 6.96
N SER A 111 -5.42 -0.67 7.77
CA SER A 111 -4.68 0.55 8.11
C SER A 111 -3.41 0.18 8.87
N VAL A 112 -2.29 0.73 8.41
CA VAL A 112 -0.96 0.56 9.01
C VAL A 112 -0.44 1.89 9.57
N SER A 113 -1.35 2.85 9.80
CA SER A 113 -1.03 4.14 10.39
C SER A 113 -0.36 3.96 11.76
N GLY A 114 0.74 4.66 11.98
CA GLY A 114 1.51 4.58 13.21
C GLY A 114 2.30 3.27 13.42
N MET A 115 2.23 2.31 12.49
CA MET A 115 3.00 1.07 12.59
C MET A 115 4.41 1.24 12.04
N THR A 116 5.40 0.73 12.77
CA THR A 116 6.80 0.66 12.31
C THR A 116 7.01 -0.48 11.31
N ILE A 117 6.32 -1.61 11.50
CA ILE A 117 6.34 -2.75 10.58
C ILE A 117 5.03 -2.75 9.81
N ARG A 118 5.10 -2.43 8.51
CA ARG A 118 3.91 -2.24 7.63
C ARG A 118 3.70 -3.38 6.66
N THR A 119 4.65 -4.29 6.55
CA THR A 119 4.59 -5.45 5.66
C THR A 119 5.03 -6.70 6.41
N ASN A 120 4.59 -7.85 5.95
CA ASN A 120 5.07 -9.14 6.41
C ASN A 120 6.25 -9.67 5.57
N ASN A 121 6.99 -8.78 4.89
CA ASN A 121 8.11 -9.15 4.01
C ASN A 121 9.12 -10.05 4.71
N SER A 122 9.36 -9.85 6.02
CA SER A 122 10.25 -10.74 6.80
C SER A 122 9.73 -12.17 6.85
N ALA A 123 8.41 -12.35 7.04
CA ALA A 123 7.79 -13.68 7.04
C ALA A 123 7.75 -14.26 5.63
N GLU A 124 7.47 -13.45 4.60
CA GLU A 124 7.50 -13.87 3.19
C GLU A 124 8.91 -14.25 2.74
N SER A 125 9.93 -13.50 3.16
CA SER A 125 11.34 -13.83 2.92
C SER A 125 11.72 -15.16 3.58
N LEU A 126 11.32 -15.38 4.83
CA LEU A 126 11.53 -16.65 5.53
C LEU A 126 10.80 -17.81 4.82
N HIS A 127 9.53 -17.61 4.43
CA HIS A 127 8.80 -18.61 3.65
C HIS A 127 9.48 -18.91 2.32
N SER A 128 9.99 -17.90 1.62
CA SER A 128 10.75 -18.09 0.37
C SER A 128 12.04 -18.88 0.61
N GLU A 129 12.79 -18.54 1.65
CA GLU A 129 14.01 -19.25 2.03
C GLU A 129 13.73 -20.71 2.36
N ILE A 130 12.69 -20.98 3.14
CA ILE A 130 12.26 -22.35 3.45
C ILE A 130 11.86 -23.09 2.17
N ASN A 131 11.03 -22.47 1.31
CA ASN A 131 10.53 -23.10 0.10
C ASN A 131 11.65 -23.42 -0.90
N GLN A 132 12.73 -22.63 -0.94
CA GLN A 132 13.91 -22.92 -1.79
C GLN A 132 14.68 -24.17 -1.30
N LYS A 133 14.67 -24.44 0.00
CA LYS A 133 15.38 -25.57 0.61
C LYS A 133 14.54 -26.85 0.69
N VAL A 134 13.21 -26.72 0.60
CA VAL A 134 12.25 -27.82 0.77
C VAL A 134 11.93 -28.47 -0.60
N SER A 135 12.02 -29.81 -0.66
CA SER A 135 11.56 -30.60 -1.80
C SER A 135 10.30 -31.40 -1.47
N ARG A 136 9.47 -31.71 -2.48
CA ARG A 136 8.21 -32.47 -2.31
C ARG A 136 8.38 -33.88 -1.69
N LYS A 137 9.58 -34.45 -1.72
CA LYS A 137 9.88 -35.79 -1.22
C LYS A 137 10.80 -35.77 0.00
N MET A 138 10.83 -34.65 0.74
CA MET A 138 11.70 -34.52 1.90
C MET A 138 11.13 -35.25 3.11
N SER A 139 12.02 -35.88 3.92
CA SER A 139 11.63 -36.46 5.20
C SER A 139 11.30 -35.35 6.20
N LEU A 140 10.44 -35.69 7.20
CA LEU A 140 10.08 -34.75 8.27
C LEU A 140 11.33 -34.29 9.04
N LEU A 141 12.27 -35.20 9.33
CA LEU A 141 13.50 -34.85 10.05
C LEU A 141 14.34 -33.81 9.27
N ARG A 142 14.45 -33.96 7.94
CA ARG A 142 15.16 -32.98 7.12
C ARG A 142 14.44 -31.65 7.07
N PHE A 143 13.10 -31.65 7.02
CA PHE A 143 12.30 -30.43 7.09
C PHE A 143 12.53 -29.69 8.41
N LEU A 144 12.50 -30.40 9.56
CA LEU A 144 12.76 -29.79 10.87
C LEU A 144 14.18 -29.22 10.97
N SER A 145 15.19 -29.92 10.42
CA SER A 145 16.57 -29.41 10.32
C SER A 145 16.67 -28.11 9.56
N ILE A 146 15.93 -27.96 8.45
CA ILE A 146 15.90 -26.71 7.68
C ILE A 146 15.25 -25.56 8.48
N ILE A 147 14.16 -25.83 9.19
CA ILE A 147 13.53 -24.83 10.06
C ILE A 147 14.54 -24.38 11.14
N GLU A 148 15.23 -25.31 11.77
CA GLU A 148 16.23 -24.99 12.79
C GLU A 148 17.39 -24.15 12.24
N GLU A 149 17.93 -24.52 11.07
CA GLU A 149 18.95 -23.73 10.36
C GLU A 149 18.47 -22.28 10.08
N CYS A 150 17.24 -22.12 9.58
CA CYS A 150 16.67 -20.80 9.32
C CYS A 150 16.47 -19.99 10.61
N MET A 151 16.02 -20.63 11.68
CA MET A 151 15.87 -19.98 12.99
C MET A 151 17.22 -19.57 13.58
N GLN A 152 18.24 -20.41 13.46
CA GLN A 152 19.59 -20.10 13.94
C GLN A 152 20.18 -18.91 13.17
N THR A 153 20.08 -18.91 11.84
CA THR A 153 20.52 -17.77 11.00
C THR A 153 19.80 -16.47 11.40
N ALA A 154 18.50 -16.52 11.66
CA ALA A 154 17.75 -15.37 12.12
C ALA A 154 18.22 -14.85 13.48
N ARG A 155 18.49 -15.75 14.44
CA ARG A 155 19.05 -15.38 15.77
C ARG A 155 20.41 -14.70 15.65
N GLU A 156 21.29 -15.23 14.81
CA GLU A 156 22.63 -14.68 14.57
C GLU A 156 22.57 -13.28 13.95
N ARG A 157 21.67 -13.07 12.97
CA ARG A 157 21.41 -11.74 12.41
C ARG A 157 20.91 -10.74 13.45
N ILE A 158 20.02 -11.15 14.35
CA ILE A 158 19.54 -10.32 15.46
C ILE A 158 20.67 -10.02 16.44
N ALA A 159 21.45 -11.02 16.82
CA ALA A 159 22.53 -10.90 17.79
C ALA A 159 23.69 -10.01 17.28
N SER A 160 23.97 -10.05 15.95
CA SER A 160 25.01 -9.23 15.35
C SER A 160 24.67 -7.74 15.33
N GLY A 161 23.39 -7.37 15.52
CA GLY A 161 22.92 -5.98 15.43
C GLY A 161 23.15 -5.33 14.06
N CYS A 162 23.63 -6.10 13.09
CA CYS A 162 23.94 -5.60 11.75
C CYS A 162 22.62 -5.26 11.03
N GLN A 163 22.37 -3.97 10.88
CA GLN A 163 21.28 -3.48 10.05
C GLN A 163 21.71 -3.50 8.58
N THR A 164 20.87 -4.10 7.73
CA THR A 164 21.05 -3.97 6.29
C THR A 164 20.73 -2.54 5.84
N GLU A 165 21.30 -2.09 4.72
CA GLU A 165 20.98 -0.79 4.12
C GLU A 165 19.47 -0.59 3.98
N ASN A 166 18.75 -1.65 3.58
CA ASN A 166 17.29 -1.65 3.49
C ASN A 166 16.60 -1.42 4.85
N GLN A 167 17.16 -1.92 5.96
CA GLN A 167 16.59 -1.69 7.30
C GLN A 167 16.79 -0.24 7.75
N VAL A 168 17.97 0.33 7.52
CA VAL A 168 18.26 1.74 7.80
C VAL A 168 17.35 2.65 6.97
N PHE A 169 17.24 2.36 5.68
CA PHE A 169 16.36 3.09 4.78
C PHE A 169 14.88 3.02 5.18
N ASN A 170 14.38 1.85 5.53
CA ASN A 170 13.01 1.68 6.01
C ASN A 170 12.75 2.41 7.35
N ALA A 171 13.76 2.49 8.23
CA ALA A 171 13.66 3.24 9.47
C ALA A 171 13.49 4.75 9.20
N GLU A 172 14.30 5.33 8.29
CA GLU A 172 14.17 6.73 7.89
C GLU A 172 12.84 7.03 7.22
N LYS A 173 12.40 6.18 6.29
CA LYS A 173 11.09 6.28 5.66
C LYS A 173 9.95 6.24 6.69
N ASN A 174 10.04 5.35 7.68
CA ASN A 174 9.06 5.29 8.75
C ASN A 174 9.06 6.55 9.61
N ARG A 175 10.24 7.14 9.86
CA ARG A 175 10.39 8.42 10.56
C ARG A 175 9.69 9.55 9.79
N LEU A 176 9.91 9.65 8.48
CA LEU A 176 9.26 10.66 7.64
C LEU A 176 7.73 10.49 7.62
N PHE A 177 7.23 9.27 7.49
CA PHE A 177 5.79 9.02 7.58
C PHE A 177 5.20 9.36 8.96
N ALA A 178 5.96 9.18 10.04
CA ALA A 178 5.51 9.56 11.38
C ALA A 178 5.40 11.08 11.53
N ILE A 179 6.35 11.84 10.95
CA ILE A 179 6.30 13.30 10.91
C ILE A 179 5.07 13.78 10.13
N GLU A 180 4.83 13.25 8.92
CA GLU A 180 3.65 13.60 8.14
C GLU A 180 2.34 13.29 8.88
N LEU A 181 2.30 12.14 9.57
CA LEU A 181 1.14 11.75 10.37
C LEU A 181 0.91 12.72 11.54
N ASP A 182 1.97 13.14 12.22
CA ASP A 182 1.86 14.12 13.32
C ASP A 182 1.32 15.46 12.80
N VAL A 183 1.84 15.95 11.68
CA VAL A 183 1.34 17.18 11.02
C VAL A 183 -0.14 17.05 10.65
N LEU A 184 -0.56 15.90 10.12
CA LEU A 184 -1.98 15.64 9.82
C LEU A 184 -2.86 15.65 11.07
N LEU A 185 -2.44 14.96 12.13
CA LEU A 185 -3.22 14.81 13.36
C LEU A 185 -3.34 16.13 14.14
N ASN A 186 -2.34 16.99 14.04
CA ASN A 186 -2.33 18.33 14.65
C ASN A 186 -2.98 19.42 13.76
N GLY A 187 -3.62 19.03 12.65
CA GLY A 187 -4.34 19.94 11.76
C GLY A 187 -3.43 20.83 10.90
N GLY A 188 -2.13 20.56 10.83
CA GLY A 188 -1.17 21.31 10.03
C GLY A 188 -1.31 21.05 8.51
N GLN A 189 -2.01 19.99 8.13
CA GLN A 189 -2.30 19.68 6.71
C GLN A 189 -3.60 18.89 6.54
N GLY A 190 -4.18 18.95 5.34
CA GLY A 190 -5.34 18.14 4.98
C GLY A 190 -4.96 16.72 4.51
N VAL A 191 -5.95 15.82 4.49
CA VAL A 191 -5.76 14.41 4.10
C VAL A 191 -5.10 14.26 2.72
N ILE A 192 -5.48 15.09 1.76
CA ILE A 192 -4.91 15.01 0.39
C ILE A 192 -3.42 15.39 0.38
N ALA A 193 -3.05 16.46 1.10
CA ALA A 193 -1.64 16.86 1.22
C ALA A 193 -0.81 15.76 1.89
N PHE A 194 -1.32 15.14 2.94
CA PHE A 194 -0.71 13.97 3.57
C PHE A 194 -0.47 12.82 2.58
N LEU A 195 -1.49 12.45 1.78
CA LEU A 195 -1.35 11.37 0.79
C LEU A 195 -0.31 11.72 -0.29
N ASP A 196 -0.26 12.99 -0.73
CA ASP A 196 0.73 13.47 -1.70
C ASP A 196 2.15 13.43 -1.14
N ASN A 197 2.36 13.88 0.10
CA ASN A 197 3.65 13.85 0.78
C ASN A 197 4.13 12.41 1.01
N CYS A 198 3.26 11.53 1.50
CA CYS A 198 3.57 10.11 1.65
C CYS A 198 3.93 9.44 0.31
N SER A 199 3.25 9.82 -0.77
CA SER A 199 3.56 9.30 -2.10
C SER A 199 4.93 9.76 -2.60
N SER A 200 5.34 10.97 -2.29
CA SER A 200 6.65 11.53 -2.64
C SER A 200 7.78 10.85 -1.87
N ILE A 201 7.59 10.56 -0.58
CA ILE A 201 8.51 9.76 0.23
C ILE A 201 8.71 8.37 -0.39
N SER A 202 7.63 7.74 -0.87
CA SER A 202 7.68 6.43 -1.52
C SER A 202 8.34 6.45 -2.89
N LEU A 203 8.25 7.56 -3.65
CA LEU A 203 8.86 7.71 -4.98
C LEU A 203 10.37 7.96 -4.91
N ALA A 204 10.85 8.69 -3.93
CA ALA A 204 12.29 8.92 -3.73
C ALA A 204 13.08 7.59 -3.59
N GLU A 205 12.38 6.50 -3.28
CA GLU A 205 12.90 5.14 -3.23
C GLU A 205 13.18 4.56 -4.63
N MET A 206 12.22 4.70 -5.54
CA MET A 206 12.31 4.12 -6.89
C MET A 206 13.43 4.76 -7.74
N MET A 207 13.79 6.01 -7.45
CA MET A 207 14.85 6.75 -8.16
C MET A 207 16.26 6.48 -7.62
N ARG A 208 16.41 5.75 -6.51
CA ARG A 208 17.71 5.35 -5.95
C ARG A 208 18.14 3.94 -6.36
N GLU A 209 17.20 3.15 -6.91
CA GLU A 209 17.45 1.79 -7.41
C GLU A 209 17.83 1.76 -8.89
N GLU A 210 17.82 2.91 -9.60
CA GLU A 210 18.33 3.10 -10.96
C GLU A 210 19.75 3.71 -10.95
#